data_139639b6e6c38a999fba238cdf95f459
#
_entry.id   139639b6e6c38a999fba238cdf95f459
#
_cell.length_a   1.000
_cell.length_b   1.000
_cell.length_c   1.000
_cell.angle_alpha   90.00
_cell.angle_beta   90.00
_cell.angle_gamma   90.00
#
_symmetry.space_group_name_H-M   'P 1'
#
loop_
_entity.id
_entity.type
_entity.pdbx_description
1 polymer ?
#
loop_
_entity_poly.entity_id
_entity_poly.type
_entity_poly.pdbx_seq_one_letter_code
_entity_poly.pdbx_strand_id
1 'polypeptide(L)'
;MRLTENDVKWYGTEYGGFFVVPKLIKNSSNALCVGLGEDVSFDIQLIGLHNIKVLGVDPTKKAKDYISRLSPNNYDFINSALVSESYEEKTVKMFENKNPDWVSESLVISHNAVSNKFYEADVVKLSSLLEGHNFDIVKMDIEGAEYDILDQFNDFKCNHLCIEFHHHCTD
;
A
#
# COMPACT_ATOMS: atom_id res chain seq x y z
N MET A 1 11.05 -22.10 13.23
CA MET A 1 11.55 -22.40 11.86
C MET A 1 12.72 -21.47 11.59
N ARG A 2 13.85 -21.96 11.08
CA ARG A 2 14.99 -21.10 10.71
C ARG A 2 14.85 -20.72 9.23
N LEU A 3 14.83 -19.44 8.93
CA LEU A 3 14.85 -18.91 7.56
C LEU A 3 16.30 -18.76 7.09
N THR A 4 16.50 -18.93 5.78
CA THR A 4 17.77 -18.69 5.07
C THR A 4 17.53 -17.73 3.92
N GLU A 5 18.57 -17.13 3.36
CA GLU A 5 18.48 -16.26 2.19
C GLU A 5 17.80 -16.93 0.98
N ASN A 6 17.95 -18.25 0.83
CA ASN A 6 17.30 -19.00 -0.24
C ASN A 6 15.77 -19.10 -0.10
N ASP A 7 15.25 -18.83 1.09
CA ASP A 7 13.80 -18.82 1.36
C ASP A 7 13.14 -17.52 0.93
N VAL A 8 13.90 -16.47 0.67
CA VAL A 8 13.43 -15.13 0.32
C VAL A 8 13.39 -14.99 -1.20
N LYS A 9 12.30 -14.41 -1.72
CA LYS A 9 12.11 -14.16 -3.15
C LYS A 9 11.62 -12.73 -3.36
N TRP A 10 12.07 -12.13 -4.45
CA TRP A 10 11.55 -10.84 -4.92
C TRP A 10 10.28 -11.08 -5.75
N TYR A 11 9.20 -10.37 -5.42
CA TYR A 11 7.96 -10.35 -6.19
C TYR A 11 7.70 -8.95 -6.69
N GLY A 12 7.14 -8.83 -7.90
CA GLY A 12 6.89 -7.57 -8.58
C GLY A 12 8.03 -7.13 -9.50
N THR A 13 7.90 -5.93 -10.05
CA THR A 13 8.93 -5.28 -10.85
C THR A 13 10.09 -4.79 -9.96
N GLU A 14 11.14 -4.28 -10.58
CA GLU A 14 12.25 -3.64 -9.86
C GLU A 14 11.79 -2.37 -9.11
N TYR A 15 10.75 -1.71 -9.62
CA TYR A 15 10.20 -0.46 -9.07
C TYR A 15 9.19 -0.70 -7.93
N GLY A 16 8.18 -1.55 -8.14
CA GLY A 16 7.07 -1.75 -7.19
C GLY A 16 7.08 -3.10 -6.46
N GLY A 17 8.23 -3.80 -6.46
CA GLY A 17 8.35 -5.12 -5.86
C GLY A 17 8.86 -5.12 -4.42
N PHE A 18 8.67 -6.26 -3.74
CA PHE A 18 9.11 -6.48 -2.37
C PHE A 18 9.60 -7.91 -2.15
N PHE A 19 10.42 -8.08 -1.13
CA PHE A 19 10.87 -9.41 -0.70
C PHE A 19 9.78 -10.12 0.12
N VAL A 20 9.56 -11.39 -0.19
CA VAL A 20 8.66 -12.27 0.55
C VAL A 20 9.33 -13.61 0.87
N VAL A 21 8.74 -14.34 1.80
CA VAL A 21 9.08 -15.73 2.10
C VAL A 21 7.93 -16.63 1.62
N PRO A 22 7.96 -17.17 0.40
CA PRO A 22 6.82 -17.84 -0.22
C PRO A 22 6.23 -18.99 0.61
N LYS A 23 7.07 -19.72 1.34
CA LYS A 23 6.63 -20.84 2.21
C LYS A 23 5.76 -20.43 3.39
N LEU A 24 5.69 -19.12 3.71
CA LEU A 24 4.80 -18.56 4.73
C LEU A 24 3.46 -18.12 4.16
N ILE A 25 3.33 -18.05 2.83
CA ILE A 25 2.12 -17.64 2.14
C ILE A 25 1.25 -18.88 1.91
N LYS A 26 0.01 -18.84 2.40
CA LYS A 26 -0.96 -19.94 2.24
C LYS A 26 -2.01 -19.56 1.21
N ASN A 27 -2.64 -20.54 0.56
CA ASN A 27 -3.74 -20.28 -0.39
C ASN A 27 -4.96 -19.59 0.24
N SER A 28 -5.08 -19.59 1.57
CA SER A 28 -6.10 -18.88 2.33
C SER A 28 -5.65 -17.51 2.82
N SER A 29 -4.43 -17.10 2.52
CA SER A 29 -3.90 -15.78 2.88
C SER A 29 -4.62 -14.69 2.10
N ASN A 30 -4.72 -13.50 2.73
CA ASN A 30 -5.13 -12.27 2.06
C ASN A 30 -4.02 -11.25 2.19
N ALA A 31 -3.94 -10.35 1.22
CA ALA A 31 -3.00 -9.24 1.25
C ALA A 31 -3.72 -7.90 1.28
N LEU A 32 -3.20 -6.96 2.07
CA LEU A 32 -3.51 -5.55 2.01
C LEU A 32 -2.33 -4.83 1.36
N CYS A 33 -2.57 -4.15 0.25
CA CYS A 33 -1.56 -3.40 -0.48
C CYS A 33 -1.96 -1.93 -0.52
N VAL A 34 -1.19 -1.07 0.14
CA VAL A 34 -1.46 0.37 0.26
C VAL A 34 -0.37 1.16 -0.47
N GLY A 35 -0.79 2.14 -1.25
CA GLY A 35 0.08 2.88 -2.16
C GLY A 35 0.42 2.05 -3.39
N LEU A 36 -0.41 2.16 -4.42
CA LEU A 36 -0.35 1.31 -5.61
C LEU A 36 0.30 2.01 -6.79
N GLY A 37 0.08 3.31 -6.90
CA GLY A 37 0.48 4.08 -8.06
C GLY A 37 -0.04 3.46 -9.36
N GLU A 38 0.86 3.25 -10.31
CA GLU A 38 0.61 2.55 -11.57
C GLU A 38 1.44 1.25 -11.68
N ASP A 39 1.80 0.64 -10.53
CA ASP A 39 2.49 -0.66 -10.50
C ASP A 39 1.92 -1.58 -9.40
N VAL A 40 1.12 -2.55 -9.80
CA VAL A 40 0.60 -3.61 -8.93
C VAL A 40 1.19 -4.98 -9.30
N SER A 41 2.40 -4.99 -9.85
CA SER A 41 3.08 -6.22 -10.26
C SER A 41 3.32 -7.18 -9.09
N PHE A 42 3.64 -6.65 -7.91
CA PHE A 42 3.74 -7.41 -6.67
C PHE A 42 2.43 -8.13 -6.34
N ASP A 43 1.33 -7.40 -6.37
CA ASP A 43 -0.02 -7.88 -6.06
C ASP A 43 -0.45 -8.97 -7.04
N ILE A 44 -0.24 -8.73 -8.34
CA ILE A 44 -0.58 -9.69 -9.41
C ILE A 44 0.24 -10.98 -9.26
N GLN A 45 1.52 -10.86 -8.89
CA GLN A 45 2.37 -12.02 -8.68
C GLN A 45 1.94 -12.82 -7.45
N LEU A 46 1.51 -12.15 -6.36
CA LEU A 46 0.91 -12.81 -5.19
C LEU A 46 -0.35 -13.61 -5.59
N ILE A 47 -1.24 -13.00 -6.36
CA ILE A 47 -2.47 -13.67 -6.84
C ILE A 47 -2.10 -14.87 -7.73
N GLY A 48 -1.23 -14.66 -8.72
CA GLY A 48 -0.89 -15.68 -9.71
C GLY A 48 -0.18 -16.90 -9.15
N LEU A 49 0.70 -16.70 -8.15
CA LEU A 49 1.49 -17.78 -7.56
C LEU A 49 0.81 -18.47 -6.37
N HIS A 50 -0.04 -17.74 -5.63
CA HIS A 50 -0.59 -18.23 -4.36
C HIS A 50 -2.12 -18.27 -4.33
N ASN A 51 -2.78 -17.79 -5.39
CA ASN A 51 -4.26 -17.74 -5.49
C ASN A 51 -4.93 -17.07 -4.28
N ILE A 52 -4.33 -16.00 -3.78
CA ILE A 52 -4.84 -15.22 -2.65
C ILE A 52 -5.74 -14.09 -3.13
N LYS A 53 -6.45 -13.45 -2.20
CA LYS A 53 -7.15 -12.19 -2.47
C LYS A 53 -6.30 -11.01 -2.05
N VAL A 54 -6.38 -9.93 -2.83
CA VAL A 54 -5.73 -8.66 -2.54
C VAL A 54 -6.79 -7.58 -2.35
N LEU A 55 -6.62 -6.76 -1.32
CA LEU A 55 -7.29 -5.49 -1.15
C LEU A 55 -6.27 -4.38 -1.40
N GLY A 56 -6.43 -3.66 -2.50
CA GLY A 56 -5.64 -2.50 -2.84
C GLY A 56 -6.26 -1.22 -2.28
N VAL A 57 -5.45 -0.32 -1.76
CA VAL A 57 -5.87 0.98 -1.22
C VAL A 57 -4.97 2.07 -1.76
N ASP A 58 -5.55 3.05 -2.45
CA ASP A 58 -4.81 4.19 -3.00
C ASP A 58 -5.76 5.36 -3.27
N PRO A 59 -5.47 6.59 -2.82
CA PRO A 59 -6.35 7.75 -3.01
C PRO A 59 -6.30 8.34 -4.43
N THR A 60 -5.24 8.02 -5.19
CA THR A 60 -4.94 8.73 -6.43
C THR A 60 -5.88 8.34 -7.58
N LYS A 61 -6.17 9.31 -8.44
CA LYS A 61 -6.92 9.05 -9.66
C LYS A 61 -6.14 8.13 -10.62
N LYS A 62 -4.82 8.24 -10.64
CA LYS A 62 -3.95 7.41 -11.50
C LYS A 62 -4.08 5.94 -11.13
N ALA A 63 -3.98 5.60 -9.84
CA ALA A 63 -4.17 4.23 -9.37
C ALA A 63 -5.57 3.71 -9.68
N LYS A 64 -6.62 4.51 -9.45
CA LYS A 64 -8.01 4.15 -9.78
C LYS A 64 -8.19 3.82 -11.27
N ASP A 65 -7.70 4.69 -12.14
CA ASP A 65 -7.79 4.52 -13.59
C ASP A 65 -6.96 3.30 -14.04
N TYR A 66 -5.80 3.08 -13.43
CA TYR A 66 -4.92 1.95 -13.72
C TYR A 66 -5.57 0.61 -13.34
N ILE A 67 -6.07 0.48 -12.09
CA ILE A 67 -6.76 -0.72 -11.61
C ILE A 67 -8.03 -1.01 -12.43
N SER A 68 -8.80 0.03 -12.78
CA SER A 68 -10.01 -0.12 -13.60
C SER A 68 -9.71 -0.67 -15.00
N ARG A 69 -8.58 -0.29 -15.59
CA ARG A 69 -8.14 -0.81 -16.91
C ARG A 69 -7.61 -2.23 -16.81
N LEU A 70 -6.85 -2.53 -15.75
CA LEU A 70 -6.24 -3.84 -15.55
C LEU A 70 -7.28 -4.88 -15.16
N SER A 71 -8.27 -4.49 -14.35
CA SER A 71 -9.38 -5.34 -13.88
C SER A 71 -8.93 -6.74 -13.39
N PRO A 72 -7.98 -6.84 -12.46
CA PRO A 72 -7.40 -8.11 -12.08
C PRO A 72 -8.40 -8.97 -11.29
N ASN A 73 -8.36 -10.28 -11.49
CA ASN A 73 -9.15 -11.23 -10.70
C ASN A 73 -8.64 -11.28 -9.24
N ASN A 74 -9.52 -11.60 -8.29
CA ASN A 74 -9.21 -11.68 -6.86
C ASN A 74 -8.63 -10.37 -6.28
N TYR A 75 -9.06 -9.23 -6.81
CA TYR A 75 -8.57 -7.92 -6.43
C TYR A 75 -9.74 -6.99 -6.12
N ASP A 76 -9.82 -6.53 -4.87
CA ASP A 76 -10.73 -5.46 -4.46
C ASP A 76 -9.94 -4.15 -4.33
N PHE A 77 -10.58 -3.01 -4.60
CA PHE A 77 -9.92 -1.71 -4.58
C PHE A 77 -10.75 -0.67 -3.83
N ILE A 78 -10.09 0.07 -2.94
CA ILE A 78 -10.63 1.22 -2.22
C ILE A 78 -9.87 2.47 -2.63
N ASN A 79 -10.57 3.44 -3.23
CA ASN A 79 -9.97 4.71 -3.62
C ASN A 79 -10.02 5.70 -2.44
N SER A 80 -9.14 5.51 -1.48
CA SER A 80 -9.04 6.35 -0.28
C SER A 80 -7.60 6.38 0.25
N ALA A 81 -7.26 7.42 0.98
CA ALA A 81 -5.99 7.53 1.69
C ALA A 81 -6.06 6.79 3.03
N LEU A 82 -5.05 5.97 3.33
CA LEU A 82 -4.91 5.38 4.66
C LEU A 82 -4.41 6.47 5.62
N VAL A 83 -5.14 6.66 6.73
CA VAL A 83 -4.80 7.66 7.75
C VAL A 83 -4.72 7.03 9.15
N SER A 84 -4.13 7.76 10.09
CA SER A 84 -4.04 7.31 11.49
C SER A 84 -5.43 7.18 12.13
N GLU A 85 -5.53 6.33 13.18
CA GLU A 85 -6.78 6.17 13.94
C GLU A 85 -7.26 7.45 14.60
N SER A 86 -6.33 8.35 14.93
CA SER A 86 -6.62 9.67 15.53
C SER A 86 -7.10 10.72 14.51
N TYR A 87 -7.03 10.44 13.22
CA TYR A 87 -7.49 11.37 12.20
C TYR A 87 -9.03 11.45 12.20
N GLU A 88 -9.60 12.64 12.34
CA GLU A 88 -11.05 12.83 12.58
C GLU A 88 -11.84 13.30 11.34
N GLU A 89 -11.12 13.87 10.35
CA GLU A 89 -11.75 14.41 9.15
C GLU A 89 -12.14 13.27 8.17
N LYS A 90 -13.09 13.55 7.29
CA LYS A 90 -13.54 12.60 6.25
C LYS A 90 -12.69 12.60 5.00
N THR A 91 -11.95 13.68 4.79
CA THR A 91 -11.07 13.87 3.64
C THR A 91 -9.69 14.34 4.11
N VAL A 92 -8.71 14.16 3.25
CA VAL A 92 -7.35 14.64 3.47
C VAL A 92 -6.81 15.28 2.20
N LYS A 93 -5.90 16.25 2.36
CA LYS A 93 -5.22 16.86 1.22
C LYS A 93 -4.17 15.92 0.65
N MET A 94 -4.32 15.58 -0.61
CA MET A 94 -3.32 14.90 -1.42
C MET A 94 -2.57 15.93 -2.25
N PHE A 95 -1.27 16.08 -2.01
CA PHE A 95 -0.43 17.01 -2.76
C PHE A 95 0.08 16.36 -4.05
N GLU A 96 -0.19 17.03 -5.17
CA GLU A 96 0.21 16.56 -6.49
C GLU A 96 1.73 16.59 -6.67
N ASN A 97 2.28 15.62 -7.40
CA ASN A 97 3.68 15.65 -7.77
C ASN A 97 4.00 16.88 -8.64
N LYS A 98 5.21 17.45 -8.50
CA LYS A 98 5.72 18.54 -9.37
C LYS A 98 5.77 18.14 -10.82
N ASN A 99 6.10 16.87 -11.09
CA ASN A 99 6.01 16.29 -12.41
C ASN A 99 4.67 15.56 -12.55
N PRO A 100 3.75 16.01 -13.42
CA PRO A 100 2.42 15.40 -13.56
C PRO A 100 2.45 13.96 -14.10
N ASP A 101 3.55 13.55 -14.70
CA ASP A 101 3.73 12.19 -15.22
C ASP A 101 4.10 11.19 -14.12
N TRP A 102 4.53 11.65 -12.95
CA TRP A 102 4.91 10.81 -11.82
C TRP A 102 3.71 10.51 -10.93
N VAL A 103 3.76 9.35 -10.26
CA VAL A 103 2.66 8.84 -9.41
C VAL A 103 2.86 9.11 -7.93
N SER A 104 4.04 9.58 -7.53
CA SER A 104 4.40 9.86 -6.13
C SER A 104 3.69 11.12 -5.62
N GLU A 105 2.40 11.01 -5.33
CA GLU A 105 1.60 12.01 -4.62
C GLU A 105 1.63 11.70 -3.11
N SER A 106 1.58 12.72 -2.27
CA SER A 106 1.77 12.54 -0.83
C SER A 106 0.76 13.32 0.01
N LEU A 107 0.47 12.82 1.22
CA LEU A 107 -0.22 13.58 2.27
C LEU A 107 0.71 14.62 2.91
N VAL A 108 2.02 14.45 2.76
CA VAL A 108 3.04 15.25 3.44
C VAL A 108 3.54 16.36 2.52
N ILE A 109 3.21 17.61 2.85
CA ILE A 109 3.61 18.78 2.04
C ILE A 109 5.13 18.99 2.00
N SER A 110 5.86 18.55 3.01
CA SER A 110 7.33 18.63 3.04
C SER A 110 8.00 17.62 2.11
N HIS A 111 7.24 16.70 1.52
CA HIS A 111 7.78 15.75 0.53
C HIS A 111 8.39 16.50 -0.66
N ASN A 112 9.67 16.22 -0.96
CA ASN A 112 10.45 16.98 -1.97
C ASN A 112 9.87 16.93 -3.38
N ALA A 113 9.13 15.87 -3.72
CA ALA A 113 8.58 15.69 -5.06
C ALA A 113 7.22 16.38 -5.26
N VAL A 114 6.50 16.78 -4.19
CA VAL A 114 5.17 17.38 -4.32
C VAL A 114 5.22 18.89 -4.55
N SER A 115 4.15 19.41 -5.12
CA SER A 115 3.88 20.82 -5.32
C SER A 115 2.93 21.36 -4.25
N ASN A 116 2.62 22.65 -4.28
CA ASN A 116 1.59 23.23 -3.42
C ASN A 116 0.15 23.00 -3.94
N LYS A 117 0.00 22.33 -5.09
CA LYS A 117 -1.31 21.94 -5.59
C LYS A 117 -1.78 20.69 -4.87
N PHE A 118 -3.04 20.67 -4.51
CA PHE A 118 -3.66 19.53 -3.83
C PHE A 118 -5.11 19.35 -4.26
N TYR A 119 -5.63 18.18 -3.98
CA TYR A 119 -7.06 17.85 -4.02
C TYR A 119 -7.46 17.14 -2.73
N GLU A 120 -8.77 17.08 -2.47
CA GLU A 120 -9.32 16.33 -1.33
C GLU A 120 -9.54 14.87 -1.73
N ALA A 121 -9.02 13.95 -0.92
CA ALA A 121 -9.24 12.52 -1.08
C ALA A 121 -10.01 11.97 0.12
N ASP A 122 -10.87 11.01 -0.10
CA ASP A 122 -11.54 10.26 0.97
C ASP A 122 -10.50 9.51 1.81
N VAL A 123 -10.81 9.26 3.07
CA VAL A 123 -9.92 8.56 3.98
C VAL A 123 -10.47 7.21 4.42
N VAL A 124 -9.58 6.31 4.80
CA VAL A 124 -9.89 5.04 5.44
C VAL A 124 -8.89 4.79 6.58
N LYS A 125 -9.38 4.19 7.66
CA LYS A 125 -8.55 3.79 8.81
C LYS A 125 -8.19 2.31 8.72
N LEU A 126 -7.05 1.93 9.28
CA LEU A 126 -6.61 0.53 9.31
C LEU A 126 -7.65 -0.35 10.02
N SER A 127 -8.20 0.10 11.16
CA SER A 127 -9.24 -0.63 11.88
C SER A 127 -10.44 -0.98 10.99
N SER A 128 -10.89 -0.05 10.17
CA SER A 128 -12.00 -0.27 9.23
C SER A 128 -11.66 -1.29 8.14
N LEU A 129 -10.40 -1.31 7.67
CA LEU A 129 -9.93 -2.29 6.69
C LEU A 129 -9.82 -3.69 7.30
N LEU A 130 -9.58 -3.78 8.62
CA LEU A 130 -9.47 -5.04 9.34
C LEU A 130 -10.82 -5.64 9.74
N GLU A 131 -11.91 -4.87 9.70
CA GLU A 131 -13.25 -5.38 10.02
C GLU A 131 -13.65 -6.49 9.04
N GLY A 132 -13.75 -7.74 9.56
CA GLY A 132 -14.10 -8.92 8.77
C GLY A 132 -12.98 -9.47 7.86
N HIS A 133 -11.78 -8.92 7.95
CA HIS A 133 -10.62 -9.34 7.17
C HIS A 133 -9.43 -9.71 8.07
N ASN A 134 -8.71 -10.75 7.68
CA ASN A 134 -7.41 -11.08 8.22
C ASN A 134 -6.39 -11.00 7.08
N PHE A 135 -5.41 -10.12 7.20
CA PHE A 135 -4.35 -10.00 6.21
C PHE A 135 -3.07 -10.67 6.73
N ASP A 136 -2.61 -11.67 6.02
CA ASP A 136 -1.32 -12.33 6.30
C ASP A 136 -0.15 -11.55 5.71
N ILE A 137 -0.42 -10.71 4.74
CA ILE A 137 0.57 -9.90 4.02
C ILE A 137 0.08 -8.45 4.01
N VAL A 138 0.96 -7.53 4.38
CA VAL A 138 0.73 -6.09 4.25
C VAL A 138 1.89 -5.48 3.49
N LYS A 139 1.60 -4.78 2.38
CA LYS A 139 2.51 -3.90 1.65
C LYS A 139 2.08 -2.47 1.86
N MET A 140 3.03 -1.58 2.18
CA MET A 140 2.76 -0.16 2.37
C MET A 140 3.89 0.68 1.76
N ASP A 141 3.49 1.63 0.92
CA ASP A 141 4.36 2.55 0.22
C ASP A 141 3.53 3.81 -0.07
N ILE A 142 3.49 4.75 0.87
CA ILE A 142 2.55 5.88 0.91
C ILE A 142 3.20 7.25 1.01
N GLU A 143 4.43 7.32 0.52
CA GLU A 143 5.13 8.56 0.22
C GLU A 143 5.20 9.53 1.42
N GLY A 144 5.59 8.99 2.60
CA GLY A 144 5.92 9.75 3.82
C GLY A 144 4.90 9.68 4.95
N ALA A 145 3.72 9.10 4.74
CA ALA A 145 2.72 8.90 5.80
C ALA A 145 2.91 7.59 6.60
N GLU A 146 3.95 6.80 6.31
CA GLU A 146 4.21 5.51 6.96
C GLU A 146 4.38 5.65 8.47
N TYR A 147 5.03 6.72 8.92
CA TYR A 147 5.30 6.97 10.34
C TYR A 147 4.03 7.21 11.15
N ASP A 148 3.02 7.88 10.57
CA ASP A 148 1.74 8.14 11.23
C ASP A 148 0.89 6.88 11.41
N ILE A 149 1.17 5.86 10.60
CA ILE A 149 0.43 4.60 10.60
C ILE A 149 1.14 3.49 11.37
N LEU A 150 2.46 3.56 11.50
CA LEU A 150 3.31 2.48 12.00
C LEU A 150 2.88 1.94 13.37
N ASP A 151 2.52 2.82 14.30
CA ASP A 151 2.11 2.44 15.67
C ASP A 151 0.85 1.58 15.69
N GLN A 152 0.02 1.64 14.64
CA GLN A 152 -1.21 0.85 14.53
C GLN A 152 -0.92 -0.62 14.23
N PHE A 153 0.31 -0.95 13.80
CA PHE A 153 0.73 -2.33 13.56
C PHE A 153 1.27 -3.05 14.79
N ASN A 154 1.40 -2.39 15.95
CA ASN A 154 1.94 -3.00 17.16
C ASN A 154 1.14 -4.24 17.62
N ASP A 155 -0.18 -4.21 17.47
CA ASP A 155 -1.08 -5.31 17.82
C ASP A 155 -1.53 -6.14 16.61
N PHE A 156 -1.09 -5.77 15.42
CA PHE A 156 -1.46 -6.44 14.18
C PHE A 156 -0.53 -7.62 13.90
N LYS A 157 -1.12 -8.78 13.60
CA LYS A 157 -0.37 -10.00 13.29
C LYS A 157 -0.47 -10.33 11.81
N CYS A 158 0.63 -10.16 11.11
CA CYS A 158 0.78 -10.65 9.73
C CYS A 158 2.06 -11.51 9.60
N ASN A 159 2.14 -12.29 8.53
CA ASN A 159 3.32 -13.10 8.22
C ASN A 159 4.38 -12.28 7.46
N HIS A 160 3.94 -11.25 6.70
CA HIS A 160 4.78 -10.36 5.93
C HIS A 160 4.33 -8.93 6.13
N LEU A 161 5.26 -8.08 6.53
CA LEU A 161 5.09 -6.63 6.59
C LEU A 161 6.18 -6.01 5.70
N CYS A 162 5.76 -5.50 4.55
CA CYS A 162 6.61 -4.91 3.52
C CYS A 162 6.34 -3.40 3.50
N ILE A 163 7.26 -2.59 3.99
CA ILE A 163 7.11 -1.14 4.07
C ILE A 163 8.30 -0.47 3.41
N GLU A 164 8.02 0.50 2.55
CA GLU A 164 8.99 1.49 2.11
C GLU A 164 8.85 2.75 2.95
N PHE A 165 9.96 3.21 3.55
CA PHE A 165 9.97 4.38 4.42
C PHE A 165 10.56 5.60 3.72
N HIS A 166 9.80 6.67 3.67
CA HIS A 166 10.19 7.94 3.07
C HIS A 166 10.61 8.96 4.14
N HIS A 167 11.77 8.71 4.81
CA HIS A 167 12.25 9.56 5.91
C HIS A 167 12.73 10.95 5.51
N HIS A 168 12.89 11.22 4.22
CA HIS A 168 13.19 12.58 3.72
C HIS A 168 11.94 13.48 3.69
N CYS A 169 10.77 12.94 4.03
CA CYS A 169 9.49 13.66 4.10
C CYS A 169 9.16 14.12 5.51
N THR A 170 9.90 13.66 6.52
CA THR A 170 9.69 14.01 7.92
C THR A 170 10.70 15.08 8.35
N ASP A 171 10.24 16.16 8.98
CA ASP A 171 11.09 17.18 9.63
C ASP A 171 11.63 16.66 10.99
#